data_2409fead11a2a3649b38622dfa6aba90
#
_entry.id   2409fead11a2a3649b38622dfa6aba90
#
_cell.length_a   1.000
_cell.length_b   1.000
_cell.length_c   1.000
_cell.angle_alpha   90.00
_cell.angle_beta   90.00
_cell.angle_gamma   90.00
#
_symmetry.space_group_name_H-M   'P 1'
#
loop_
_entity.id
_entity.type
_entity.pdbx_description
1 polymer ?
#
loop_
_entity_poly.entity_id
_entity_poly.type
_entity_poly.pdbx_seq_one_letter_code
_entity_poly.pdbx_strand_id
1 'polypeptide(L)'
;MLRIAVQSKGRLFEDTMNLLKETGIKIGSSKRTLLVQSSNFPLEVLFLRDDDIPQTVADGVADVGIVGENEFVERNENADIVKRLGFSKCRISLAIPKAVDYPGVEWFNGKKIATSYPHILRRFLADNNVKTDIHVIQGSVEIAPGIGLADGIFDIVSSGSTLVSNNLKEVEVVMQSEALLIGNKNLSDDKKAILDDLLFRVESVLIADDKKYVRMNAPKANLDEIVKVLPGLKSPTIIPLADPEWCSVHAVLDEKHFWEIVGQLKALGAEGILVTPIEKMIL
;
A
#
# COMPACT_ATOMS: atom_id res chain seq x y z
N MET A 1 -6.94 20.88 15.52
CA MET A 1 -6.62 19.44 15.60
C MET A 1 -7.21 18.77 14.38
N LEU A 2 -6.45 17.91 13.68
CA LEU A 2 -6.89 17.15 12.52
C LEU A 2 -7.46 15.80 13.01
N ARG A 3 -8.59 15.36 12.45
CA ARG A 3 -9.16 14.03 12.74
C ARG A 3 -8.94 13.11 11.54
N ILE A 4 -8.29 11.97 11.78
CA ILE A 4 -8.08 10.94 10.78
C ILE A 4 -8.92 9.69 11.12
N ALA A 5 -9.72 9.21 10.16
CA ALA A 5 -10.43 7.95 10.25
C ALA A 5 -9.54 6.82 9.72
N VAL A 6 -9.43 5.73 10.47
CA VAL A 6 -8.65 4.55 10.09
C VAL A 6 -9.41 3.27 10.42
N GLN A 7 -9.09 2.20 9.71
CA GLN A 7 -9.66 0.89 10.00
C GLN A 7 -9.30 0.44 11.42
N SER A 8 -10.23 -0.22 12.13
CA SER A 8 -10.05 -0.62 13.53
C SER A 8 -9.34 -1.95 13.73
N LYS A 9 -9.15 -2.76 12.67
CA LYS A 9 -8.50 -4.08 12.70
C LYS A 9 -8.11 -4.53 11.29
N GLY A 10 -7.26 -5.56 11.20
CA GLY A 10 -6.83 -6.14 9.94
C GLY A 10 -5.54 -5.53 9.41
N ARG A 11 -5.12 -5.98 8.22
CA ARG A 11 -3.83 -5.62 7.63
C ARG A 11 -3.67 -4.11 7.41
N LEU A 12 -4.70 -3.47 6.84
CA LEU A 12 -4.66 -2.02 6.58
C LEU A 12 -4.51 -1.22 7.89
N PHE A 13 -5.14 -1.68 8.99
CA PHE A 13 -4.94 -1.09 10.32
C PHE A 13 -3.48 -1.20 10.77
N GLU A 14 -2.89 -2.41 10.67
CA GLU A 14 -1.50 -2.66 11.11
C GLU A 14 -0.51 -1.81 10.31
N ASP A 15 -0.64 -1.80 8.97
CA ASP A 15 0.19 -1.00 8.08
C ASP A 15 0.03 0.51 8.37
N THR A 16 -1.20 0.99 8.60
CA THR A 16 -1.49 2.39 8.93
C THR A 16 -0.87 2.80 10.26
N MET A 17 -1.02 1.97 11.31
CA MET A 17 -0.45 2.28 12.63
C MET A 17 1.08 2.25 12.61
N ASN A 18 1.66 1.37 11.81
CA ASN A 18 3.10 1.34 11.55
C ASN A 18 3.57 2.64 10.88
N LEU A 19 2.90 3.05 9.80
CA LEU A 19 3.21 4.30 9.11
C LEU A 19 3.16 5.50 10.07
N LEU A 20 2.08 5.65 10.86
CA LEU A 20 1.97 6.73 11.85
C LEU A 20 3.09 6.68 12.90
N LYS A 21 3.46 5.50 13.35
CA LYS A 21 4.60 5.33 14.28
C LYS A 21 5.93 5.75 13.63
N GLU A 22 6.18 5.38 12.39
CA GLU A 22 7.40 5.72 11.66
C GLU A 22 7.51 7.22 11.36
N THR A 23 6.37 7.92 11.18
CA THR A 23 6.34 9.39 11.12
C THR A 23 6.67 10.06 12.47
N GLY A 24 6.88 9.29 13.54
CA GLY A 24 7.14 9.79 14.88
C GLY A 24 5.90 10.24 15.65
N ILE A 25 4.70 9.97 15.12
CA ILE A 25 3.44 10.30 15.77
C ILE A 25 3.09 9.22 16.80
N LYS A 26 2.89 9.62 18.06
CA LYS A 26 2.60 8.69 19.16
C LYS A 26 1.11 8.62 19.42
N ILE A 27 0.50 7.52 19.02
CA ILE A 27 -0.90 7.21 19.30
C ILE A 27 -0.98 6.30 20.51
N GLY A 28 -1.75 6.71 21.52
CA GLY A 28 -1.97 5.90 22.74
C GLY A 28 -2.69 4.57 22.40
N SER A 29 -2.27 3.50 23.06
CA SER A 29 -2.97 2.21 22.94
C SER A 29 -4.16 2.16 23.89
N SER A 30 -5.38 2.21 23.37
CA SER A 30 -6.58 1.91 24.16
C SER A 30 -7.42 0.86 23.44
N LYS A 31 -7.49 -0.34 24.02
CA LYS A 31 -8.22 -1.47 23.43
C LYS A 31 -9.75 -1.26 23.35
N ARG A 32 -10.30 -0.17 23.92
CA ARG A 32 -11.75 0.07 24.02
C ARG A 32 -12.19 1.46 23.56
N THR A 33 -11.27 2.33 23.19
CA THR A 33 -11.60 3.71 22.80
C THR A 33 -11.54 3.83 21.28
N LEU A 34 -12.64 4.27 20.67
CA LEU A 34 -12.73 4.47 19.22
C LEU A 34 -12.12 5.80 18.75
N LEU A 35 -11.84 6.72 19.65
CA LEU A 35 -11.24 8.02 19.37
C LEU A 35 -10.05 8.24 20.30
N VAL A 36 -8.84 8.38 19.76
CA VAL A 36 -7.59 8.51 20.52
C VAL A 36 -6.80 9.70 20.02
N GLN A 37 -6.37 10.58 20.92
CA GLN A 37 -5.51 11.71 20.58
C GLN A 37 -4.05 11.30 20.60
N SER A 38 -3.28 11.87 19.67
CA SER A 38 -1.83 11.80 19.71
C SER A 38 -1.27 12.66 20.84
N SER A 39 -0.20 12.19 21.50
CA SER A 39 0.45 12.90 22.59
C SER A 39 1.44 13.98 22.13
N ASN A 40 1.86 13.98 20.87
CA ASN A 40 2.94 14.82 20.37
C ASN A 40 2.68 15.44 18.98
N PHE A 41 1.48 15.30 18.45
CA PHE A 41 1.08 15.87 17.17
C PHE A 41 -0.41 16.27 17.24
N PRO A 42 -0.87 17.34 16.59
CA PRO A 42 -2.25 17.81 16.68
C PRO A 42 -3.21 16.92 15.84
N LEU A 43 -3.20 15.62 16.13
CA LEU A 43 -3.97 14.57 15.46
C LEU A 43 -4.81 13.80 16.46
N GLU A 44 -6.05 13.50 16.09
CA GLU A 44 -6.87 12.47 16.74
C GLU A 44 -7.24 11.39 15.73
N VAL A 45 -7.18 10.13 16.17
CA VAL A 45 -7.43 8.95 15.35
C VAL A 45 -8.78 8.36 15.72
N LEU A 46 -9.68 8.26 14.73
CA LEU A 46 -11.00 7.66 14.83
C LEU A 46 -10.96 6.25 14.22
N PHE A 47 -11.21 5.21 15.02
CA PHE A 47 -11.18 3.82 14.58
C PHE A 47 -12.58 3.37 14.13
N LEU A 48 -12.71 3.01 12.86
CA LEU A 48 -13.98 2.64 12.23
C LEU A 48 -13.88 1.29 11.52
N ARG A 49 -14.98 0.85 10.94
CA ARG A 49 -14.96 -0.16 9.88
C ARG A 49 -14.48 0.52 8.59
N ASP A 50 -13.84 -0.25 7.72
CA ASP A 50 -13.31 0.25 6.44
C ASP A 50 -14.41 0.84 5.54
N ASP A 51 -15.57 0.20 5.51
CA ASP A 51 -16.73 0.61 4.72
C ASP A 51 -17.39 1.93 5.21
N ASP A 52 -17.17 2.35 6.46
CA ASP A 52 -17.70 3.58 7.03
C ASP A 52 -16.76 4.80 6.81
N ILE A 53 -15.49 4.58 6.51
CA ILE A 53 -14.48 5.65 6.41
C ILE A 53 -14.80 6.66 5.30
N PRO A 54 -15.13 6.26 4.05
CA PRO A 54 -15.39 7.22 2.97
C PRO A 54 -16.53 8.19 3.29
N GLN A 55 -17.66 7.69 3.79
CA GLN A 55 -18.81 8.50 4.19
C GLN A 55 -18.46 9.44 5.35
N THR A 56 -17.75 8.93 6.37
CA THR A 56 -17.34 9.72 7.54
C THR A 56 -16.45 10.91 7.14
N VAL A 57 -15.60 10.73 6.14
CA VAL A 57 -14.77 11.81 5.58
C VAL A 57 -15.61 12.74 4.72
N ALA A 58 -16.49 12.23 3.86
CA ALA A 58 -17.36 13.05 3.01
C ALA A 58 -18.27 13.97 3.85
N ASP A 59 -18.81 13.47 4.96
CA ASP A 59 -19.67 14.22 5.89
C ASP A 59 -18.89 15.22 6.78
N GLY A 60 -17.55 15.23 6.73
CA GLY A 60 -16.70 16.11 7.53
C GLY A 60 -16.64 15.74 9.02
N VAL A 61 -17.09 14.56 9.40
CA VAL A 61 -16.93 14.01 10.77
C VAL A 61 -15.47 13.66 11.01
N ALA A 62 -14.78 13.12 10.00
CA ALA A 62 -13.33 13.07 9.94
C ALA A 62 -12.83 14.02 8.84
N ASP A 63 -11.66 14.59 9.04
CA ASP A 63 -11.03 15.50 8.09
C ASP A 63 -10.34 14.76 6.95
N VAL A 64 -9.71 13.64 7.31
CA VAL A 64 -9.05 12.72 6.39
C VAL A 64 -9.30 11.28 6.80
N GLY A 65 -9.03 10.33 5.92
CA GLY A 65 -9.17 8.91 6.22
C GLY A 65 -8.18 8.05 5.45
N ILE A 66 -7.77 6.92 6.04
CA ILE A 66 -6.99 5.91 5.31
C ILE A 66 -7.90 4.72 5.04
N VAL A 67 -8.06 4.40 3.75
CA VAL A 67 -9.00 3.39 3.26
C VAL A 67 -8.40 2.66 2.05
N GLY A 68 -8.82 1.43 1.79
CA GLY A 68 -8.48 0.75 0.54
C GLY A 68 -9.16 1.42 -0.65
N GLU A 69 -8.44 1.54 -1.78
CA GLU A 69 -8.99 2.13 -3.01
C GLU A 69 -10.27 1.41 -3.48
N ASN A 70 -10.36 0.10 -3.24
CA ASN A 70 -11.55 -0.70 -3.49
C ASN A 70 -12.78 -0.18 -2.75
N GLU A 71 -12.68 0.09 -1.44
CA GLU A 71 -13.78 0.63 -0.65
C GLU A 71 -14.13 2.05 -1.06
N PHE A 72 -13.11 2.88 -1.34
CA PHE A 72 -13.32 4.25 -1.81
C PHE A 72 -14.09 4.30 -3.14
N VAL A 73 -13.72 3.44 -4.09
CA VAL A 73 -14.40 3.35 -5.40
C VAL A 73 -15.79 2.72 -5.27
N GLU A 74 -15.95 1.69 -4.43
CA GLU A 74 -17.23 1.03 -4.21
C GLU A 74 -18.26 1.97 -3.59
N ARG A 75 -17.85 2.75 -2.58
CA ARG A 75 -18.73 3.68 -1.86
C ARG A 75 -19.03 4.94 -2.68
N ASN A 76 -18.08 5.37 -3.53
CA ASN A 76 -18.21 6.52 -4.42
C ASN A 76 -18.65 7.81 -3.68
N GLU A 77 -18.10 8.04 -2.50
CA GLU A 77 -18.44 9.18 -1.65
C GLU A 77 -17.70 10.46 -2.10
N ASN A 78 -18.23 11.61 -1.69
CA ASN A 78 -17.73 12.92 -2.11
C ASN A 78 -16.49 13.36 -1.30
N ALA A 79 -15.37 12.65 -1.46
CA ALA A 79 -14.07 12.97 -0.88
C ALA A 79 -12.99 13.01 -1.97
N ASP A 80 -11.86 13.63 -1.69
CA ASP A 80 -10.74 13.72 -2.61
C ASP A 80 -9.64 12.71 -2.24
N ILE A 81 -8.97 12.14 -3.24
CA ILE A 81 -7.75 11.38 -3.03
C ILE A 81 -6.62 12.39 -2.78
N VAL A 82 -6.10 12.40 -1.55
CA VAL A 82 -4.98 13.26 -1.15
C VAL A 82 -3.65 12.62 -1.53
N LYS A 83 -3.51 11.30 -1.26
CA LYS A 83 -2.26 10.56 -1.54
C LYS A 83 -2.50 9.07 -1.68
N ARG A 84 -1.76 8.44 -2.60
CA ARG A 84 -1.59 7.00 -2.68
C ARG A 84 -0.45 6.59 -1.75
N LEU A 85 -0.68 5.62 -0.87
CA LEU A 85 0.26 5.27 0.19
C LEU A 85 1.19 4.11 -0.14
N GLY A 86 0.89 3.33 -1.20
CA GLY A 86 1.77 2.30 -1.73
C GLY A 86 1.82 0.97 -0.97
N PHE A 87 1.06 0.83 0.12
CA PHE A 87 0.99 -0.39 0.92
C PHE A 87 -0.41 -1.04 0.90
N SER A 88 -0.59 -2.16 1.60
CA SER A 88 -1.82 -2.97 1.61
C SER A 88 -2.34 -3.29 0.20
N LYS A 89 -1.42 -3.50 -0.76
CA LYS A 89 -1.76 -3.78 -2.16
C LYS A 89 -2.56 -5.07 -2.27
N CYS A 90 -3.62 -5.00 -3.06
CA CYS A 90 -4.46 -6.13 -3.43
C CYS A 90 -5.07 -5.88 -4.82
N ARG A 91 -5.91 -6.81 -5.28
CA ARG A 91 -6.70 -6.64 -6.49
C ARG A 91 -8.12 -7.13 -6.24
N ILE A 92 -9.06 -6.67 -7.04
CA ILE A 92 -10.42 -7.19 -7.04
C ILE A 92 -10.62 -7.94 -8.33
N SER A 93 -11.04 -9.19 -8.20
CA SER A 93 -11.04 -10.12 -9.31
C SER A 93 -12.31 -10.96 -9.35
N LEU A 94 -12.66 -11.39 -10.57
CA LEU A 94 -13.61 -12.45 -10.78
C LEU A 94 -12.90 -13.81 -10.61
N ALA A 95 -13.55 -14.70 -9.89
CA ALA A 95 -13.10 -16.07 -9.71
C ALA A 95 -14.24 -17.08 -9.88
N ILE A 96 -13.92 -18.26 -10.37
CA ILE A 96 -14.86 -19.35 -10.65
C ILE A 96 -14.32 -20.68 -10.10
N PRO A 97 -15.13 -21.73 -9.96
CA PRO A 97 -14.64 -23.06 -9.61
C PRO A 97 -13.56 -23.56 -10.57
N LYS A 98 -12.50 -24.19 -10.04
CA LYS A 98 -11.34 -24.66 -10.83
C LYS A 98 -11.71 -25.59 -11.96
N ALA A 99 -12.75 -26.43 -11.77
CA ALA A 99 -13.19 -27.41 -12.75
C ALA A 99 -13.91 -26.79 -13.95
N VAL A 100 -14.28 -25.50 -13.89
CA VAL A 100 -15.01 -24.81 -14.96
C VAL A 100 -14.03 -24.29 -16.00
N ASP A 101 -14.25 -24.54 -17.28
CA ASP A 101 -13.53 -23.91 -18.37
C ASP A 101 -13.98 -22.44 -18.50
N TYR A 102 -13.01 -21.56 -18.69
CA TYR A 102 -13.25 -20.13 -18.82
C TYR A 102 -12.83 -19.63 -20.20
N PRO A 103 -13.80 -19.41 -21.10
CA PRO A 103 -13.52 -18.95 -22.47
C PRO A 103 -13.36 -17.43 -22.57
N GLY A 104 -13.76 -16.67 -21.53
CA GLY A 104 -13.75 -15.23 -21.50
C GLY A 104 -14.89 -14.66 -20.65
N VAL A 105 -14.95 -13.33 -20.54
CA VAL A 105 -15.90 -12.62 -19.66
C VAL A 105 -17.37 -12.90 -20.00
N GLU A 106 -17.68 -13.23 -21.25
CA GLU A 106 -19.02 -13.60 -21.74
C GLU A 106 -19.57 -14.86 -21.05
N TRP A 107 -18.70 -15.68 -20.47
CA TRP A 107 -19.12 -16.86 -19.68
C TRP A 107 -20.08 -16.49 -18.55
N PHE A 108 -19.96 -15.28 -18.03
CA PHE A 108 -20.82 -14.80 -16.94
C PHE A 108 -22.24 -14.40 -17.38
N ASN A 109 -22.56 -14.38 -18.68
CA ASN A 109 -23.94 -14.10 -19.14
C ASN A 109 -24.93 -15.12 -18.58
N GLY A 110 -25.97 -14.61 -17.89
CA GLY A 110 -26.99 -15.42 -17.24
C GLY A 110 -26.53 -16.17 -16.00
N LYS A 111 -25.29 -15.95 -15.54
CA LYS A 111 -24.73 -16.55 -14.32
C LYS A 111 -25.02 -15.66 -13.11
N LYS A 112 -24.87 -16.25 -11.92
CA LYS A 112 -24.96 -15.55 -10.65
C LYS A 112 -23.56 -15.31 -10.08
N ILE A 113 -23.26 -14.06 -9.70
CA ILE A 113 -21.99 -13.67 -9.08
C ILE A 113 -22.25 -13.17 -7.66
N ALA A 114 -21.58 -13.77 -6.67
CA ALA A 114 -21.60 -13.28 -5.30
C ALA A 114 -20.49 -12.24 -5.09
N THR A 115 -20.78 -11.13 -4.38
CA THR A 115 -19.82 -10.05 -4.17
C THR A 115 -20.17 -9.16 -2.97
N SER A 116 -19.13 -8.55 -2.36
CA SER A 116 -19.26 -7.40 -1.45
C SER A 116 -19.06 -6.06 -2.19
N TYR A 117 -18.74 -6.09 -3.50
CA TYR A 117 -18.41 -4.93 -4.34
C TYR A 117 -19.35 -4.81 -5.55
N PRO A 118 -20.67 -4.62 -5.32
CA PRO A 118 -21.64 -4.61 -6.41
C PRO A 118 -21.53 -3.42 -7.37
N HIS A 119 -21.04 -2.25 -6.93
CA HIS A 119 -20.93 -1.08 -7.82
C HIS A 119 -19.77 -1.23 -8.79
N ILE A 120 -18.60 -1.64 -8.32
CA ILE A 120 -17.44 -1.92 -9.18
C ILE A 120 -17.78 -3.02 -10.18
N LEU A 121 -18.43 -4.10 -9.72
CA LEU A 121 -18.82 -5.22 -10.56
C LEU A 121 -19.81 -4.78 -11.66
N ARG A 122 -20.85 -4.03 -11.32
CA ARG A 122 -21.84 -3.54 -12.30
C ARG A 122 -21.21 -2.70 -13.40
N ARG A 123 -20.27 -1.82 -13.04
CA ARG A 123 -19.53 -1.01 -14.00
C ARG A 123 -18.73 -1.88 -14.97
N PHE A 124 -17.94 -2.82 -14.43
CA PHE A 124 -17.14 -3.75 -15.24
C PHE A 124 -18.00 -4.57 -16.20
N LEU A 125 -19.13 -5.13 -15.71
CA LEU A 125 -20.05 -5.91 -16.53
C LEU A 125 -20.72 -5.07 -17.64
N ALA A 126 -21.08 -3.82 -17.32
CA ALA A 126 -21.65 -2.91 -18.32
C ALA A 126 -20.63 -2.57 -19.42
N ASP A 127 -19.38 -2.29 -19.06
CA ASP A 127 -18.29 -1.99 -19.99
C ASP A 127 -17.99 -3.19 -20.94
N ASN A 128 -18.28 -4.42 -20.49
CA ASN A 128 -18.09 -5.66 -21.25
C ASN A 128 -19.39 -6.21 -21.90
N ASN A 129 -20.51 -5.50 -21.77
CA ASN A 129 -21.84 -5.93 -22.29
C ASN A 129 -22.31 -7.28 -21.72
N VAL A 130 -21.96 -7.62 -20.49
CA VAL A 130 -22.32 -8.89 -19.82
C VAL A 130 -23.49 -8.66 -18.87
N LYS A 131 -24.49 -9.55 -18.93
CA LYS A 131 -25.68 -9.53 -18.06
C LYS A 131 -25.64 -10.69 -17.08
N THR A 132 -25.56 -10.38 -15.78
CA THR A 132 -25.48 -11.37 -14.68
C THR A 132 -26.53 -11.08 -13.62
N ASP A 133 -26.80 -12.07 -12.76
CA ASP A 133 -27.48 -11.87 -11.48
C ASP A 133 -26.41 -11.61 -10.39
N ILE A 134 -26.48 -10.43 -9.75
CA ILE A 134 -25.51 -10.03 -8.71
C ILE A 134 -26.11 -10.31 -7.34
N HIS A 135 -25.50 -11.23 -6.59
CA HIS A 135 -25.86 -11.56 -5.23
C HIS A 135 -24.94 -10.88 -4.24
N VAL A 136 -25.46 -9.84 -3.56
CA VAL A 136 -24.68 -9.05 -2.60
C VAL A 136 -24.64 -9.76 -1.26
N ILE A 137 -23.41 -10.03 -0.78
CA ILE A 137 -23.17 -10.61 0.55
C ILE A 137 -22.03 -9.86 1.26
N GLN A 138 -22.05 -9.86 2.60
CA GLN A 138 -21.05 -9.17 3.41
C GLN A 138 -20.09 -10.20 4.03
N GLY A 139 -18.91 -10.34 3.44
CA GLY A 139 -17.88 -11.28 3.89
C GLY A 139 -18.13 -12.74 3.49
N SER A 140 -17.09 -13.56 3.58
CA SER A 140 -17.09 -14.99 3.21
C SER A 140 -17.66 -15.28 1.81
N VAL A 141 -17.36 -14.38 0.87
CA VAL A 141 -17.83 -14.45 -0.53
C VAL A 141 -17.33 -15.73 -1.20
N GLU A 142 -16.13 -16.17 -0.86
CA GLU A 142 -15.43 -17.33 -1.42
C GLU A 142 -16.14 -18.66 -1.24
N ILE A 143 -17.03 -18.78 -0.27
CA ILE A 143 -17.79 -20.03 -0.06
C ILE A 143 -19.01 -20.17 -0.98
N ALA A 144 -19.47 -19.06 -1.59
CA ALA A 144 -20.73 -19.01 -2.32
C ALA A 144 -20.86 -20.04 -3.45
N PRO A 145 -19.84 -20.29 -4.29
CA PRO A 145 -19.94 -21.33 -5.31
C PRO A 145 -19.99 -22.74 -4.74
N GLY A 146 -19.24 -23.01 -3.66
CA GLY A 146 -19.20 -24.32 -3.01
C GLY A 146 -20.51 -24.77 -2.42
N ILE A 147 -21.37 -23.82 -1.99
CA ILE A 147 -22.70 -24.09 -1.43
C ILE A 147 -23.84 -23.90 -2.46
N GLY A 148 -23.52 -23.64 -3.73
CA GLY A 148 -24.52 -23.45 -4.78
C GLY A 148 -25.26 -22.10 -4.74
N LEU A 149 -24.73 -21.11 -4.06
CA LEU A 149 -25.33 -19.77 -3.96
C LEU A 149 -25.05 -18.93 -5.22
N ALA A 150 -23.91 -19.13 -5.85
CA ALA A 150 -23.47 -18.41 -7.05
C ALA A 150 -22.60 -19.31 -7.96
N ASP A 151 -22.50 -18.95 -9.23
CA ASP A 151 -21.63 -19.62 -10.20
C ASP A 151 -20.18 -19.14 -10.11
N GLY A 152 -19.98 -17.92 -9.68
CA GLY A 152 -18.67 -17.29 -9.49
C GLY A 152 -18.72 -16.23 -8.40
N ILE A 153 -17.57 -15.65 -8.11
CA ILE A 153 -17.43 -14.57 -7.14
C ILE A 153 -16.67 -13.38 -7.73
N PHE A 154 -16.91 -12.22 -7.12
CA PHE A 154 -16.12 -11.02 -7.36
C PHE A 154 -15.69 -10.48 -6.01
N ASP A 155 -14.40 -10.56 -5.70
CA ASP A 155 -13.92 -10.24 -4.35
C ASP A 155 -12.44 -9.83 -4.35
N ILE A 156 -11.96 -9.38 -3.18
CA ILE A 156 -10.56 -9.04 -2.96
C ILE A 156 -9.67 -10.29 -3.04
N VAL A 157 -8.59 -10.16 -3.79
CA VAL A 157 -7.52 -11.14 -3.87
C VAL A 157 -6.19 -10.49 -3.52
N SER A 158 -5.57 -10.96 -2.44
CA SER A 158 -4.20 -10.57 -2.06
C SER A 158 -3.20 -11.61 -2.56
N SER A 159 -3.00 -12.69 -1.83
CA SER A 159 -2.13 -13.82 -2.23
C SER A 159 -2.84 -14.87 -3.09
N GLY A 160 -4.17 -14.89 -3.08
CA GLY A 160 -4.98 -15.94 -3.74
C GLY A 160 -5.14 -17.23 -2.93
N SER A 161 -4.55 -17.33 -1.74
CA SER A 161 -4.62 -18.53 -0.90
C SER A 161 -6.06 -18.92 -0.54
N THR A 162 -6.92 -17.94 -0.23
CA THR A 162 -8.34 -18.16 0.06
C THR A 162 -9.10 -18.75 -1.13
N LEU A 163 -8.81 -18.29 -2.36
CA LEU A 163 -9.40 -18.88 -3.57
C LEU A 163 -9.00 -20.33 -3.72
N VAL A 164 -7.71 -20.64 -3.56
CA VAL A 164 -7.18 -22.01 -3.67
C VAL A 164 -7.83 -22.93 -2.63
N SER A 165 -7.97 -22.48 -1.39
CA SER A 165 -8.59 -23.26 -0.29
C SER A 165 -10.07 -23.55 -0.54
N ASN A 166 -10.77 -22.70 -1.30
CA ASN A 166 -12.18 -22.88 -1.66
C ASN A 166 -12.36 -23.47 -3.09
N ASN A 167 -11.30 -24.07 -3.66
CA ASN A 167 -11.31 -24.69 -4.99
C ASN A 167 -11.73 -23.72 -6.12
N LEU A 168 -11.36 -22.45 -5.99
CA LEU A 168 -11.59 -21.41 -6.98
C LEU A 168 -10.30 -21.07 -7.74
N LYS A 169 -10.46 -20.54 -8.96
CA LYS A 169 -9.41 -19.92 -9.75
C LYS A 169 -9.80 -18.49 -10.13
N GLU A 170 -8.86 -17.58 -10.03
CA GLU A 170 -8.97 -16.23 -10.54
C GLU A 170 -8.99 -16.25 -12.07
N VAL A 171 -9.90 -15.49 -12.69
CA VAL A 171 -10.05 -15.48 -14.16
C VAL A 171 -9.93 -14.08 -14.75
N GLU A 172 -10.39 -13.03 -14.06
CA GLU A 172 -10.26 -11.64 -14.50
C GLU A 172 -9.85 -10.75 -13.35
N VAL A 173 -8.80 -9.96 -13.53
CA VAL A 173 -8.42 -8.89 -12.62
C VAL A 173 -9.09 -7.60 -13.08
N VAL A 174 -10.05 -7.11 -12.31
CA VAL A 174 -10.85 -5.95 -12.67
C VAL A 174 -10.21 -4.64 -12.19
N MET A 175 -9.61 -4.66 -11.00
CA MET A 175 -9.04 -3.46 -10.41
C MET A 175 -7.85 -3.81 -9.51
N GLN A 176 -6.78 -3.04 -9.62
CA GLN A 176 -5.72 -3.01 -8.61
C GLN A 176 -6.12 -2.03 -7.51
N SER A 177 -5.75 -2.33 -6.28
CA SER A 177 -6.08 -1.50 -5.12
C SER A 177 -4.89 -1.40 -4.16
N GLU A 178 -4.76 -0.24 -3.56
CA GLU A 178 -3.79 0.05 -2.50
C GLU A 178 -4.43 0.96 -1.44
N ALA A 179 -3.71 1.22 -0.35
CA ALA A 179 -4.15 2.18 0.66
C ALA A 179 -4.14 3.61 0.09
N LEU A 180 -5.23 4.35 0.32
CA LEU A 180 -5.37 5.76 -0.01
C LEU A 180 -5.51 6.59 1.26
N LEU A 181 -4.89 7.76 1.29
CA LEU A 181 -5.28 8.86 2.15
C LEU A 181 -6.31 9.69 1.39
N ILE A 182 -7.53 9.76 1.88
CA ILE A 182 -8.62 10.57 1.34
C ILE A 182 -8.89 11.76 2.25
N GLY A 183 -9.44 12.84 1.71
CA GLY A 183 -9.69 14.08 2.46
C GLY A 183 -11.05 14.68 2.17
N ASN A 184 -11.63 15.34 3.18
CA ASN A 184 -12.82 16.16 3.01
C ASN A 184 -12.48 17.39 2.16
N LYS A 185 -13.35 17.75 1.23
CA LYS A 185 -13.15 18.89 0.30
C LYS A 185 -13.14 20.25 0.98
N ASN A 186 -13.72 20.35 2.18
CA ASN A 186 -13.97 21.61 2.89
C ASN A 186 -13.10 21.76 4.15
N LEU A 187 -11.81 21.42 4.06
CA LEU A 187 -10.89 21.59 5.18
C LEU A 187 -10.59 23.09 5.42
N SER A 188 -10.63 23.52 6.70
CA SER A 188 -10.15 24.85 7.09
C SER A 188 -8.64 24.98 6.89
N ASP A 189 -8.14 26.20 6.75
CA ASP A 189 -6.72 26.45 6.50
C ASP A 189 -5.82 25.94 7.65
N ASP A 190 -6.27 26.04 8.90
CA ASP A 190 -5.57 25.47 10.06
C ASP A 190 -5.42 23.94 9.94
N LYS A 191 -6.46 23.26 9.45
CA LYS A 191 -6.43 21.81 9.26
C LYS A 191 -5.58 21.41 8.05
N LYS A 192 -5.60 22.21 6.98
CA LYS A 192 -4.72 22.03 5.83
C LYS A 192 -3.25 22.10 6.25
N ALA A 193 -2.86 23.10 7.06
CA ALA A 193 -1.49 23.21 7.56
C ALA A 193 -1.05 21.98 8.37
N ILE A 194 -1.93 21.41 9.20
CA ILE A 194 -1.63 20.17 9.93
C ILE A 194 -1.53 18.98 8.97
N LEU A 195 -2.38 18.92 7.95
CA LEU A 195 -2.34 17.88 6.91
C LEU A 195 -1.04 17.95 6.10
N ASP A 196 -0.58 19.15 5.76
CA ASP A 196 0.67 19.36 5.03
C ASP A 196 1.89 18.86 5.84
N ASP A 197 1.93 19.14 7.17
CA ASP A 197 2.99 18.59 8.05
C ASP A 197 2.88 17.05 8.15
N LEU A 198 1.67 16.50 8.24
CA LEU A 198 1.46 15.05 8.22
C LEU A 198 1.95 14.44 6.91
N LEU A 199 1.58 15.03 5.77
CA LEU A 199 1.99 14.56 4.44
C LEU A 199 3.51 14.60 4.27
N PHE A 200 4.17 15.67 4.70
CA PHE A 200 5.63 15.77 4.68
C PHE A 200 6.30 14.61 5.42
N ARG A 201 5.78 14.28 6.63
CA ARG A 201 6.30 13.16 7.42
C ARG A 201 6.04 11.80 6.75
N VAL A 202 4.82 11.61 6.24
CA VAL A 202 4.43 10.39 5.51
C VAL A 202 5.32 10.20 4.28
N GLU A 203 5.54 11.26 3.48
CA GLU A 203 6.42 11.21 2.32
C GLU A 203 7.85 10.84 2.68
N SER A 204 8.38 11.44 3.76
CA SER A 204 9.74 11.16 4.23
C SER A 204 9.93 9.68 4.61
N VAL A 205 8.88 9.02 5.13
CA VAL A 205 8.88 7.59 5.43
C VAL A 205 8.74 6.76 4.16
N LEU A 206 7.75 7.05 3.31
CA LEU A 206 7.47 6.29 2.10
C LEU A 206 8.64 6.33 1.08
N ILE A 207 9.34 7.46 0.97
CA ILE A 207 10.52 7.58 0.11
C ILE A 207 11.68 6.70 0.63
N ALA A 208 11.76 6.51 1.94
CA ALA A 208 12.84 5.75 2.58
C ALA A 208 12.60 4.22 2.59
N ASP A 209 11.38 3.76 2.40
CA ASP A 209 10.95 2.38 2.68
C ASP A 209 11.82 1.31 1.99
N ASP A 210 12.12 1.49 0.70
CA ASP A 210 12.97 0.57 -0.07
C ASP A 210 14.45 1.02 -0.17
N LYS A 211 14.82 2.13 0.47
CA LYS A 211 16.16 2.70 0.40
C LYS A 211 17.07 2.13 1.49
N LYS A 212 18.31 1.89 1.09
CA LYS A 212 19.37 1.43 1.99
C LYS A 212 20.56 2.36 1.90
N TYR A 213 21.11 2.70 3.06
CA TYR A 213 22.41 3.34 3.14
C TYR A 213 23.49 2.28 3.08
N VAL A 214 24.23 2.26 1.99
CA VAL A 214 25.30 1.30 1.74
C VAL A 214 26.63 1.98 1.97
N ARG A 215 27.47 1.36 2.80
CA ARG A 215 28.86 1.76 3.03
C ARG A 215 29.78 0.60 2.74
N MET A 216 30.91 0.86 2.08
CA MET A 216 31.92 -0.14 1.77
C MET A 216 33.32 0.46 1.80
N ASN A 217 34.33 -0.36 2.01
CA ASN A 217 35.70 0.01 1.74
C ASN A 217 36.06 -0.37 0.30
N ALA A 218 36.76 0.49 -0.41
CA ALA A 218 37.09 0.31 -1.81
C ALA A 218 38.56 0.65 -2.06
N PRO A 219 39.27 -0.13 -2.91
CA PRO A 219 40.64 0.23 -3.35
C PRO A 219 40.54 1.45 -4.28
N LYS A 220 41.35 2.46 -4.04
CA LYS A 220 41.38 3.68 -4.86
C LYS A 220 41.68 3.39 -6.33
N ALA A 221 42.45 2.35 -6.64
CA ALA A 221 42.77 1.94 -8.01
C ALA A 221 41.52 1.60 -8.82
N ASN A 222 40.44 1.13 -8.19
CA ASN A 222 39.20 0.74 -8.88
C ASN A 222 38.03 1.67 -8.55
N LEU A 223 38.30 2.82 -7.92
CA LEU A 223 37.25 3.73 -7.44
C LEU A 223 36.34 4.24 -8.55
N ASP A 224 36.91 4.62 -9.70
CA ASP A 224 36.13 5.13 -10.84
C ASP A 224 35.15 4.10 -11.39
N GLU A 225 35.56 2.81 -11.42
CA GLU A 225 34.70 1.71 -11.86
C GLU A 225 33.60 1.43 -10.82
N ILE A 226 33.95 1.47 -9.53
CA ILE A 226 32.97 1.31 -8.44
C ILE A 226 31.94 2.43 -8.47
N VAL A 227 32.35 3.69 -8.67
CA VAL A 227 31.45 4.84 -8.76
C VAL A 227 30.49 4.73 -9.96
N LYS A 228 30.94 4.19 -11.09
CA LYS A 228 30.08 3.95 -12.26
C LYS A 228 28.98 2.93 -12.00
N VAL A 229 29.26 1.94 -11.16
CA VAL A 229 28.27 0.89 -10.77
C VAL A 229 27.28 1.40 -9.72
N LEU A 230 27.64 2.42 -8.94
CA LEU A 230 26.82 2.96 -7.87
C LEU A 230 25.96 4.13 -8.37
N PRO A 231 24.68 3.95 -8.70
CA PRO A 231 23.78 5.06 -8.94
C PRO A 231 23.45 5.71 -7.59
N GLY A 232 24.13 6.77 -7.25
CA GLY A 232 23.78 7.58 -6.08
C GLY A 232 22.69 8.60 -6.41
N LEU A 233 22.10 9.25 -5.38
CA LEU A 233 21.14 10.35 -5.57
C LEU A 233 21.72 11.51 -6.41
N LYS A 234 23.00 11.80 -6.24
CA LYS A 234 23.81 12.70 -7.08
C LYS A 234 25.16 12.06 -7.37
N SER A 235 25.91 11.70 -6.33
CA SER A 235 27.18 10.99 -6.39
C SER A 235 27.42 10.28 -5.05
N PRO A 236 28.21 9.20 -5.01
CA PRO A 236 28.67 8.59 -3.77
C PRO A 236 29.51 9.57 -2.95
N THR A 237 29.46 9.44 -1.64
CA THR A 237 30.39 10.12 -0.73
C THR A 237 31.65 9.28 -0.60
N ILE A 238 32.83 9.89 -0.79
CA ILE A 238 34.12 9.22 -0.70
C ILE A 238 34.90 9.80 0.47
N ILE A 239 35.32 8.94 1.40
CA ILE A 239 36.06 9.31 2.61
C ILE A 239 37.40 8.57 2.61
N PRO A 240 38.55 9.29 2.70
CA PRO A 240 39.86 8.65 2.84
C PRO A 240 39.92 7.74 4.07
N LEU A 241 40.58 6.60 3.98
CA LEU A 241 40.91 5.74 5.11
C LEU A 241 42.33 6.01 5.60
N ALA A 242 42.70 5.43 6.74
CA ALA A 242 44.07 5.50 7.27
C ALA A 242 45.10 4.85 6.35
N ASP A 243 44.69 3.80 5.64
CA ASP A 243 45.45 3.24 4.52
C ASP A 243 45.27 4.14 3.28
N PRO A 244 46.37 4.74 2.76
CA PRO A 244 46.31 5.66 1.63
C PRO A 244 45.80 5.02 0.33
N GLU A 245 45.89 3.70 0.18
CA GLU A 245 45.41 2.98 -1.02
C GLU A 245 43.90 2.67 -0.96
N TRP A 246 43.24 2.96 0.16
CA TRP A 246 41.83 2.66 0.39
C TRP A 246 40.98 3.90 0.68
N CYS A 247 39.71 3.81 0.37
CA CYS A 247 38.72 4.78 0.75
C CYS A 247 37.41 4.09 1.20
N SER A 248 36.60 4.79 1.97
CA SER A 248 35.22 4.39 2.24
C SER A 248 34.29 5.07 1.27
N VAL A 249 33.42 4.30 0.61
CA VAL A 249 32.42 4.77 -0.34
C VAL A 249 31.04 4.58 0.25
N HIS A 250 30.23 5.63 0.24
CA HIS A 250 28.88 5.62 0.81
C HIS A 250 27.87 6.03 -0.26
N ALA A 251 26.76 5.29 -0.36
CA ALA A 251 25.69 5.58 -1.31
C ALA A 251 24.32 5.21 -0.73
N VAL A 252 23.27 5.79 -1.30
CA VAL A 252 21.88 5.37 -1.04
C VAL A 252 21.38 4.63 -2.27
N LEU A 253 20.90 3.42 -2.09
CA LEU A 253 20.45 2.52 -3.15
C LEU A 253 19.09 1.92 -2.79
N ASP A 254 18.31 1.55 -3.80
CA ASP A 254 17.18 0.65 -3.64
C ASP A 254 17.69 -0.75 -3.25
N GLU A 255 17.00 -1.43 -2.35
CA GLU A 255 17.40 -2.77 -1.91
C GLU A 255 17.49 -3.75 -3.09
N LYS A 256 16.55 -3.69 -4.01
CA LYS A 256 16.58 -4.52 -5.23
C LYS A 256 17.86 -4.26 -6.04
N HIS A 257 18.17 -2.99 -6.27
CA HIS A 257 19.35 -2.62 -7.04
C HIS A 257 20.67 -3.00 -6.36
N PHE A 258 20.72 -2.90 -5.03
CA PHE A 258 21.87 -3.38 -4.25
C PHE A 258 22.18 -4.86 -4.55
N TRP A 259 21.17 -5.72 -4.54
CA TRP A 259 21.37 -7.15 -4.83
C TRP A 259 21.80 -7.42 -6.28
N GLU A 260 21.43 -6.58 -7.22
CA GLU A 260 21.84 -6.67 -8.63
C GLU A 260 23.32 -6.36 -8.82
N ILE A 261 23.88 -5.41 -8.03
CA ILE A 261 25.24 -4.89 -8.25
C ILE A 261 26.27 -5.40 -7.24
N VAL A 262 25.89 -5.98 -6.10
CA VAL A 262 26.84 -6.36 -5.04
C VAL A 262 27.93 -7.33 -5.52
N GLY A 263 27.61 -8.22 -6.44
CA GLY A 263 28.57 -9.13 -7.06
C GLY A 263 29.66 -8.39 -7.85
N GLN A 264 29.28 -7.36 -8.61
CA GLN A 264 30.20 -6.50 -9.34
C GLN A 264 31.10 -5.68 -8.40
N LEU A 265 30.51 -5.10 -7.35
CA LEU A 265 31.29 -4.35 -6.34
C LEU A 265 32.35 -5.21 -5.69
N LYS A 266 32.03 -6.47 -5.32
CA LYS A 266 32.99 -7.43 -4.78
C LYS A 266 34.08 -7.78 -5.79
N ALA A 267 33.75 -7.98 -7.07
CA ALA A 267 34.72 -8.27 -8.13
C ALA A 267 35.71 -7.11 -8.37
N LEU A 268 35.27 -5.87 -8.12
CA LEU A 268 36.09 -4.65 -8.17
C LEU A 268 36.90 -4.43 -6.88
N GLY A 269 36.84 -5.36 -5.92
CA GLY A 269 37.62 -5.31 -4.71
C GLY A 269 36.95 -4.58 -3.53
N ALA A 270 35.66 -4.24 -3.65
CA ALA A 270 34.93 -3.68 -2.52
C ALA A 270 34.76 -4.71 -1.40
N GLU A 271 35.04 -4.32 -0.15
CA GLU A 271 34.94 -5.16 1.03
C GLU A 271 34.31 -4.43 2.22
N GLY A 272 34.01 -5.15 3.29
CA GLY A 272 33.38 -4.54 4.47
C GLY A 272 32.05 -3.85 4.15
N ILE A 273 31.26 -4.40 3.21
CA ILE A 273 30.02 -3.83 2.75
C ILE A 273 28.96 -3.92 3.85
N LEU A 274 28.49 -2.77 4.30
CA LEU A 274 27.43 -2.64 5.30
C LEU A 274 26.19 -2.03 4.66
N VAL A 275 25.02 -2.60 4.95
CA VAL A 275 23.72 -2.16 4.46
C VAL A 275 22.84 -1.83 5.65
N THR A 276 22.40 -0.57 5.72
CA THR A 276 21.59 -0.06 6.83
C THR A 276 20.26 0.46 6.30
N PRO A 277 19.11 0.10 6.88
CA PRO A 277 17.83 0.68 6.52
C PRO A 277 17.82 2.18 6.81
N ILE A 278 17.09 2.93 6.00
CA ILE A 278 16.85 4.37 6.18
C ILE A 278 15.45 4.54 6.72
N GLU A 279 15.31 5.16 7.89
CA GLU A 279 14.00 5.37 8.50
C GLU A 279 13.21 6.50 7.82
N LYS A 280 13.90 7.56 7.40
CA LYS A 280 13.29 8.75 6.79
C LYS A 280 14.25 9.36 5.78
N MET A 281 13.69 9.84 4.68
CA MET A 281 14.46 10.50 3.63
C MET A 281 13.70 11.69 3.08
N ILE A 282 14.38 12.83 2.98
CA ILE A 282 13.85 14.07 2.42
C ILE A 282 14.65 14.39 1.16
N LEU A 283 13.97 14.58 0.04
CA LEU A 283 14.57 14.91 -1.26
C LEU A 283 14.54 16.41 -1.55
#